data_f52ba307e67a4872dbe026d0afc29f26
#
_entry.id   f52ba307e67a4872dbe026d0afc29f26
#
_cell.length_a   1.000
_cell.length_b   1.000
_cell.length_c   1.000
_cell.angle_alpha   90.00
_cell.angle_beta   90.00
_cell.angle_gamma   90.00
#
_symmetry.space_group_name_H-M   'P 1'
#
loop_
_entity.id
_entity.type
_entity.pdbx_description
1 polymer ?
#
loop_
_entity_poly.entity_id
_entity_poly.type
_entity_poly.pdbx_seq_one_letter_code
_entity_poly.pdbx_strand_id
1 'polypeptide(L)'
;MKITKKSITLLLAGLLCASNSFSQTYPKQDGVIRLLTYNTHYCKGGTDPGSLNDLNTKRFANILKALDADVVALQELDSAANGRWKRVLLDDIAKWSELDYVQVYGIAADYDGGSVGNGTLVKRWLPIKKIKKMKLSSDVGRILIRTDFEDFSFMSTHLDLDDKHRMNEAAAICTELDYIRKPVFLAGDMNDSHRWKNLAFSVFLEDFQIFSDTEGNTIPGREENTACIDYILFHDYKNSGIQNIESHIVRTITIDGQTVDLKDISDHYPVYVDIKIPGMSAIQQTTKNNLE
;
A
#
# COMPACT_ATOMS: atom_id res chain seq x y z
N MET A 1 -77.30 3.79 29.02
CA MET A 1 -76.51 4.13 27.81
C MET A 1 -75.09 3.79 28.06
N LYS A 2 -74.61 2.63 27.57
CA LYS A 2 -73.23 2.14 27.85
C LYS A 2 -72.34 2.57 26.71
N ILE A 3 -71.28 3.36 27.02
CA ILE A 3 -70.29 3.76 26.05
C ILE A 3 -69.13 2.75 26.12
N THR A 4 -68.96 2.00 25.04
CA THR A 4 -67.87 1.04 24.87
C THR A 4 -66.59 1.77 24.37
N LYS A 5 -65.52 1.66 25.14
CA LYS A 5 -64.17 2.13 24.74
C LYS A 5 -63.60 1.15 23.71
N LYS A 6 -63.34 1.61 22.50
CA LYS A 6 -62.52 0.89 21.52
C LYS A 6 -61.07 1.16 21.80
N SER A 7 -60.31 0.11 22.16
CA SER A 7 -58.87 0.16 22.24
C SER A 7 -58.29 0.14 20.83
N ILE A 8 -57.51 1.15 20.49
CA ILE A 8 -56.73 1.21 19.26
C ILE A 8 -55.35 0.64 19.60
N THR A 9 -55.04 -0.55 19.13
CA THR A 9 -53.73 -1.16 19.21
C THR A 9 -52.88 -0.62 18.05
N LEU A 10 -51.93 0.23 18.37
CA LEU A 10 -50.94 0.74 17.41
C LEU A 10 -49.90 -0.36 17.18
N LEU A 11 -49.93 -0.97 16.00
CA LEU A 11 -48.88 -1.91 15.57
C LEU A 11 -47.70 -1.05 15.10
N LEU A 12 -46.62 -0.96 15.91
CA LEU A 12 -45.32 -0.42 15.48
C LEU A 12 -44.62 -1.51 14.66
N ALA A 13 -44.71 -1.41 13.33
CA ALA A 13 -43.88 -2.19 12.42
C ALA A 13 -42.45 -1.60 12.47
N GLY A 14 -41.59 -2.23 13.28
CA GLY A 14 -40.17 -1.94 13.24
C GLY A 14 -39.60 -2.41 11.90
N LEU A 15 -39.26 -1.46 11.02
CA LEU A 15 -38.40 -1.72 9.88
C LEU A 15 -37.01 -2.07 10.43
N LEU A 16 -36.71 -3.36 10.55
CA LEU A 16 -35.30 -3.81 10.63
C LEU A 16 -34.69 -3.51 9.26
N CYS A 17 -33.98 -2.41 9.14
CA CYS A 17 -32.99 -2.26 8.09
C CYS A 17 -31.90 -3.32 8.38
N ALA A 18 -32.02 -4.49 7.76
CA ALA A 18 -30.89 -5.38 7.65
C ALA A 18 -29.85 -4.66 6.78
N SER A 19 -28.90 -3.99 7.42
CA SER A 19 -27.67 -3.60 6.77
C SER A 19 -27.00 -4.90 6.34
N ASN A 20 -27.06 -5.23 5.05
CA ASN A 20 -26.19 -6.22 4.46
C ASN A 20 -24.76 -5.68 4.58
N SER A 21 -24.13 -5.90 5.71
CA SER A 21 -22.69 -5.76 5.83
C SER A 21 -22.08 -6.88 4.99
N PHE A 22 -21.77 -6.56 3.73
CA PHE A 22 -20.90 -7.42 2.94
C PHE A 22 -19.59 -7.54 3.72
N SER A 23 -19.26 -8.75 4.14
CA SER A 23 -18.01 -9.02 4.86
C SER A 23 -16.85 -8.61 3.98
N GLN A 24 -16.06 -7.62 4.42
CA GLN A 24 -14.82 -7.25 3.77
C GLN A 24 -13.85 -8.44 3.88
N THR A 25 -13.20 -8.84 2.78
CA THR A 25 -12.32 -10.02 2.76
C THR A 25 -11.12 -9.87 3.71
N TYR A 26 -10.61 -8.63 3.86
CA TYR A 26 -9.47 -8.30 4.73
C TYR A 26 -9.85 -7.14 5.66
N PRO A 27 -10.71 -7.38 6.66
CA PRO A 27 -11.15 -6.31 7.56
C PRO A 27 -9.98 -5.81 8.39
N LYS A 28 -9.78 -4.49 8.38
CA LYS A 28 -8.75 -3.87 9.23
C LYS A 28 -9.26 -3.81 10.67
N GLN A 29 -8.47 -4.31 11.62
CA GLN A 29 -8.79 -4.25 13.04
C GLN A 29 -8.68 -2.83 13.58
N ASP A 30 -9.44 -2.52 14.64
CA ASP A 30 -9.33 -1.23 15.33
C ASP A 30 -7.95 -1.09 16.00
N GLY A 31 -7.38 0.10 15.90
CA GLY A 31 -6.10 0.44 16.54
C GLY A 31 -4.87 -0.11 15.82
N VAL A 32 -5.00 -0.62 14.59
CA VAL A 32 -3.87 -0.97 13.74
C VAL A 32 -3.65 0.08 12.64
N ILE A 33 -2.41 0.17 12.17
CA ILE A 33 -2.04 0.87 10.94
C ILE A 33 -1.80 -0.19 9.88
N ARG A 34 -2.46 -0.09 8.73
CA ARG A 34 -2.18 -0.93 7.57
C ARG A 34 -1.19 -0.25 6.65
N LEU A 35 -0.02 -0.87 6.52
CA LEU A 35 1.01 -0.55 5.53
C LEU A 35 0.80 -1.44 4.32
N LEU A 36 0.95 -0.89 3.11
CA LEU A 36 0.74 -1.62 1.86
C LEU A 36 1.81 -1.27 0.84
N THR A 37 2.23 -2.23 0.03
CA THR A 37 2.97 -2.00 -1.22
C THR A 37 2.24 -2.62 -2.40
N TYR A 38 2.21 -1.92 -3.53
CA TYR A 38 1.56 -2.42 -4.74
C TYR A 38 2.20 -1.79 -6.00
N ASN A 39 2.86 -2.61 -6.80
CA ASN A 39 3.29 -2.19 -8.13
C ASN A 39 2.05 -2.03 -9.03
N THR A 40 1.87 -0.84 -9.63
CA THR A 40 0.64 -0.49 -10.36
C THR A 40 0.63 -1.00 -11.80
N HIS A 41 1.79 -1.42 -12.34
CA HIS A 41 1.97 -1.70 -13.77
C HIS A 41 1.41 -0.56 -14.63
N TYR A 42 1.64 0.67 -14.20
CA TYR A 42 1.06 1.88 -14.84
C TYR A 42 -0.47 1.80 -15.03
N CYS A 43 -1.18 1.01 -14.26
CA CYS A 43 -2.61 0.71 -14.43
C CYS A 43 -2.99 0.25 -15.86
N LYS A 44 -2.12 -0.53 -16.51
CA LYS A 44 -2.39 -1.13 -17.82
C LYS A 44 -3.36 -2.31 -17.74
N GLY A 45 -3.61 -2.85 -16.57
CA GLY A 45 -4.30 -4.10 -16.32
C GLY A 45 -3.30 -5.18 -15.91
N GLY A 46 -3.77 -6.40 -15.73
CA GLY A 46 -2.99 -7.50 -15.18
C GLY A 46 -1.91 -8.07 -16.08
N THR A 47 -1.71 -9.39 -15.96
CA THR A 47 -0.67 -10.14 -16.70
C THR A 47 -0.86 -10.16 -18.23
N ASP A 48 -2.09 -9.91 -18.70
CA ASP A 48 -2.39 -9.65 -20.12
C ASP A 48 -2.80 -8.17 -20.25
N PRO A 49 -1.82 -7.25 -20.35
CA PRO A 49 -2.08 -5.84 -20.24
C PRO A 49 -2.88 -5.34 -21.42
N GLY A 50 -4.07 -4.89 -21.14
CA GLY A 50 -4.87 -4.12 -22.07
C GLY A 50 -4.25 -2.75 -22.36
N SER A 51 -4.95 -1.93 -23.09
CA SER A 51 -4.57 -0.53 -23.29
C SER A 51 -4.71 0.25 -21.98
N LEU A 52 -3.88 1.29 -21.81
CA LEU A 52 -4.09 2.31 -20.79
C LEU A 52 -5.51 2.86 -20.88
N ASN A 53 -6.24 2.92 -19.79
CA ASN A 53 -7.58 3.49 -19.72
C ASN A 53 -7.99 3.81 -18.29
N ASP A 54 -8.97 4.69 -18.15
CA ASP A 54 -9.50 5.12 -16.86
C ASP A 54 -10.17 3.96 -16.08
N LEU A 55 -10.72 2.98 -16.77
CA LEU A 55 -11.38 1.85 -16.13
C LEU A 55 -10.39 1.02 -15.31
N ASN A 56 -9.20 0.74 -15.85
CA ASN A 56 -8.17 0.01 -15.13
C ASN A 56 -7.68 0.79 -13.92
N THR A 57 -7.48 2.12 -14.06
CA THR A 57 -7.10 2.97 -12.92
C THR A 57 -8.17 3.00 -11.83
N LYS A 58 -9.46 3.08 -12.22
CA LYS A 58 -10.57 3.00 -11.26
C LYS A 58 -10.66 1.64 -10.57
N ARG A 59 -10.44 0.54 -11.31
CA ARG A 59 -10.37 -0.81 -10.71
C ARG A 59 -9.25 -0.89 -9.69
N PHE A 60 -8.05 -0.40 -10.02
CA PHE A 60 -6.92 -0.34 -9.10
C PHE A 60 -7.27 0.48 -7.85
N ALA A 61 -7.82 1.67 -8.01
CA ALA A 61 -8.23 2.53 -6.91
C ALA A 61 -9.30 1.88 -6.01
N ASN A 62 -10.24 1.12 -6.58
CA ASN A 62 -11.24 0.37 -5.82
C ASN A 62 -10.61 -0.74 -4.96
N ILE A 63 -9.51 -1.35 -5.42
CA ILE A 63 -8.77 -2.32 -4.59
C ILE A 63 -8.14 -1.60 -3.38
N LEU A 64 -7.52 -0.42 -3.59
CA LEU A 64 -6.99 0.37 -2.47
C LEU A 64 -8.09 0.77 -1.48
N LYS A 65 -9.26 1.19 -1.99
CA LYS A 65 -10.43 1.50 -1.17
C LYS A 65 -10.85 0.30 -0.32
N ALA A 66 -10.95 -0.87 -0.93
CA ALA A 66 -11.37 -2.09 -0.24
C ALA A 66 -10.33 -2.59 0.79
N LEU A 67 -9.04 -2.37 0.55
CA LEU A 67 -7.97 -2.71 1.50
C LEU A 67 -7.83 -1.68 2.62
N ASP A 68 -8.32 -0.46 2.45
CA ASP A 68 -8.35 0.60 3.46
C ASP A 68 -6.99 0.89 4.12
N ALA A 69 -5.90 0.83 3.34
CA ALA A 69 -4.55 1.02 3.87
C ALA A 69 -4.30 2.47 4.33
N ASP A 70 -3.49 2.64 5.38
CA ASP A 70 -3.18 3.95 5.95
C ASP A 70 -1.94 4.59 5.30
N VAL A 71 -0.96 3.76 4.93
CA VAL A 71 0.24 4.17 4.19
C VAL A 71 0.48 3.19 3.05
N VAL A 72 0.61 3.70 1.83
CA VAL A 72 0.73 2.89 0.61
C VAL A 72 1.99 3.28 -0.15
N ALA A 73 2.84 2.30 -0.46
CA ALA A 73 3.93 2.43 -1.43
C ALA A 73 3.44 1.97 -2.80
N LEU A 74 3.50 2.83 -3.80
CA LEU A 74 3.12 2.53 -5.18
C LEU A 74 4.32 2.64 -6.10
N GLN A 75 4.52 1.63 -6.95
CA GLN A 75 5.57 1.58 -7.95
C GLN A 75 4.95 1.71 -9.35
N GLU A 76 5.79 2.03 -10.33
CA GLU A 76 5.41 2.19 -11.74
C GLU A 76 4.31 3.23 -11.98
N LEU A 77 4.54 4.43 -11.50
CA LEU A 77 3.67 5.57 -11.76
C LEU A 77 4.22 6.45 -12.87
N ASP A 78 3.31 7.06 -13.64
CA ASP A 78 3.63 8.11 -14.61
C ASP A 78 3.04 9.46 -14.19
N SER A 79 3.68 10.52 -14.64
CA SER A 79 3.22 11.90 -14.46
C SER A 79 3.50 12.72 -15.70
N ALA A 80 2.46 13.25 -16.31
CA ALA A 80 2.46 14.17 -17.45
C ALA A 80 3.13 13.64 -18.74
N ALA A 81 3.36 12.33 -18.88
CA ALA A 81 3.92 11.73 -20.09
C ALA A 81 2.97 11.85 -21.29
N ASN A 82 3.49 12.27 -22.47
CA ASN A 82 2.68 12.57 -23.64
C ASN A 82 1.89 11.35 -24.13
N GLY A 83 2.54 10.19 -24.32
CA GLY A 83 1.90 8.95 -24.77
C GLY A 83 0.99 8.29 -23.71
N ARG A 84 0.88 8.89 -22.52
CA ARG A 84 0.03 8.44 -21.42
C ARG A 84 -1.00 9.50 -21.02
N TRP A 85 -1.49 10.28 -22.00
CA TRP A 85 -2.55 11.31 -21.88
C TRP A 85 -2.21 12.46 -20.93
N LYS A 86 -0.95 12.67 -20.61
CA LYS A 86 -0.50 13.67 -19.63
C LYS A 86 -1.20 13.56 -18.27
N ARG A 87 -1.68 12.36 -17.91
CA ARG A 87 -2.28 12.11 -16.60
C ARG A 87 -1.24 12.23 -15.49
N VAL A 88 -1.69 12.40 -14.28
CA VAL A 88 -0.91 12.23 -13.05
C VAL A 88 -1.48 11.02 -12.32
N LEU A 89 -0.91 9.85 -12.57
CA LEU A 89 -1.51 8.58 -12.17
C LEU A 89 -1.72 8.49 -10.66
N LEU A 90 -0.79 9.02 -9.86
CA LEU A 90 -0.93 9.04 -8.40
C LEU A 90 -2.15 9.83 -7.94
N ASP A 91 -2.43 10.98 -8.58
CA ASP A 91 -3.58 11.83 -8.26
C ASP A 91 -4.88 11.13 -8.64
N ASP A 92 -4.91 10.48 -9.80
CA ASP A 92 -6.08 9.74 -10.27
C ASP A 92 -6.40 8.55 -9.34
N ILE A 93 -5.38 7.78 -8.93
CA ILE A 93 -5.54 6.67 -7.98
C ILE A 93 -6.07 7.20 -6.64
N ALA A 94 -5.46 8.25 -6.09
CA ALA A 94 -5.89 8.82 -4.82
C ALA A 94 -7.33 9.33 -4.90
N LYS A 95 -7.68 10.06 -5.95
CA LYS A 95 -9.02 10.59 -6.19
C LYS A 95 -10.08 9.49 -6.29
N TRP A 96 -9.82 8.47 -7.09
CA TRP A 96 -10.81 7.41 -7.35
C TRP A 96 -10.86 6.35 -6.25
N SER A 97 -9.88 6.29 -5.35
CA SER A 97 -9.98 5.47 -4.14
C SER A 97 -11.01 6.02 -3.15
N GLU A 98 -11.38 7.30 -3.27
CA GLU A 98 -12.28 8.00 -2.34
C GLU A 98 -11.77 7.98 -0.88
N LEU A 99 -10.50 7.68 -0.67
CA LEU A 99 -9.83 7.76 0.61
C LEU A 99 -9.12 9.12 0.72
N ASP A 100 -9.17 9.72 1.90
CA ASP A 100 -8.55 11.04 2.13
C ASP A 100 -7.03 10.91 2.25
N TYR A 101 -6.34 10.79 1.10
CA TYR A 101 -4.90 10.65 1.02
C TYR A 101 -4.15 11.96 0.79
N VAL A 102 -3.04 12.13 1.52
CA VAL A 102 -1.92 13.00 1.13
C VAL A 102 -1.02 12.23 0.18
N GLN A 103 -0.62 12.85 -0.91
CA GLN A 103 0.14 12.23 -1.98
C GLN A 103 1.58 12.73 -1.99
N VAL A 104 2.54 11.82 -2.12
CA VAL A 104 3.97 12.13 -2.25
C VAL A 104 4.51 11.41 -3.47
N TYR A 105 4.76 12.13 -4.56
CA TYR A 105 5.35 11.58 -5.78
C TYR A 105 6.87 11.78 -5.79
N GLY A 106 7.61 10.74 -6.17
CA GLY A 106 9.06 10.77 -6.37
C GLY A 106 9.40 10.48 -7.83
N ILE A 107 10.10 11.42 -8.48
CA ILE A 107 10.55 11.27 -9.87
C ILE A 107 11.78 10.38 -9.90
N ALA A 108 11.67 9.22 -10.54
CA ALA A 108 12.80 8.32 -10.80
C ALA A 108 13.56 8.76 -12.05
N ALA A 109 12.85 8.97 -13.17
CA ALA A 109 13.42 9.39 -14.44
C ALA A 109 12.45 10.28 -15.24
N ASP A 110 13.01 11.05 -16.16
CA ASP A 110 12.24 11.73 -17.18
C ASP A 110 11.73 10.70 -18.22
N TYR A 111 10.52 10.87 -18.67
CA TYR A 111 9.89 9.96 -19.62
C TYR A 111 8.89 10.69 -20.51
N ASP A 112 9.11 10.67 -21.83
CA ASP A 112 8.17 11.15 -22.86
C ASP A 112 7.56 12.54 -22.57
N GLY A 113 8.40 13.50 -22.19
CA GLY A 113 7.99 14.87 -21.86
C GLY A 113 7.33 15.04 -20.49
N GLY A 114 7.25 13.98 -19.73
CA GLY A 114 6.85 13.92 -18.32
C GLY A 114 7.86 13.11 -17.51
N SER A 115 7.38 12.32 -16.55
CA SER A 115 8.24 11.51 -15.69
C SER A 115 7.62 10.17 -15.33
N VAL A 116 8.46 9.24 -14.90
CA VAL A 116 8.08 7.99 -14.23
C VAL A 116 8.68 7.95 -12.84
N GLY A 117 8.05 7.21 -11.92
CA GLY A 117 8.54 7.10 -10.56
C GLY A 117 7.66 6.30 -9.63
N ASN A 118 7.83 6.58 -8.34
CA ASN A 118 7.10 5.94 -7.26
C ASN A 118 6.22 6.95 -6.53
N GLY A 119 5.25 6.46 -5.79
CA GLY A 119 4.39 7.27 -4.95
C GLY A 119 4.25 6.72 -3.53
N THR A 120 3.94 7.62 -2.61
CA THR A 120 3.46 7.25 -1.29
C THR A 120 2.11 7.93 -1.08
N LEU A 121 1.10 7.16 -0.71
CA LEU A 121 -0.19 7.69 -0.25
C LEU A 121 -0.27 7.54 1.26
N VAL A 122 -0.71 8.57 1.95
CA VAL A 122 -0.84 8.58 3.41
C VAL A 122 -2.21 9.12 3.79
N LYS A 123 -2.99 8.37 4.56
CA LYS A 123 -4.24 8.90 5.10
C LYS A 123 -4.00 10.16 5.91
N ARG A 124 -4.82 11.21 5.68
CA ARG A 124 -4.62 12.55 6.27
C ARG A 124 -4.62 12.57 7.79
N TRP A 125 -5.29 11.58 8.42
CA TRP A 125 -5.28 11.47 9.89
C TRP A 125 -3.90 11.13 10.48
N LEU A 126 -2.94 10.61 9.64
CA LEU A 126 -1.57 10.28 10.05
C LEU A 126 -0.62 11.42 9.61
N PRO A 127 -0.26 12.37 10.48
CA PRO A 127 0.46 13.56 10.09
C PRO A 127 1.89 13.29 9.65
N ILE A 128 2.22 13.71 8.44
CA ILE A 128 3.59 13.66 7.92
C ILE A 128 4.43 14.76 8.59
N LYS A 129 5.57 14.40 9.18
CA LYS A 129 6.52 15.34 9.80
C LYS A 129 7.62 15.79 8.84
N LYS A 130 8.08 14.88 7.97
CA LYS A 130 9.14 15.17 7.01
C LYS A 130 9.04 14.23 5.80
N ILE A 131 9.45 14.75 4.65
CA ILE A 131 9.60 13.97 3.41
C ILE A 131 11.04 14.14 2.93
N LYS A 132 11.70 13.02 2.58
CA LYS A 132 12.98 13.00 1.88
C LYS A 132 12.82 12.16 0.62
N LYS A 133 13.33 12.67 -0.50
CA LYS A 133 13.40 11.95 -1.77
C LYS A 133 14.87 11.82 -2.14
N MET A 134 15.32 10.61 -2.41
CA MET A 134 16.72 10.31 -2.72
C MET A 134 16.78 9.49 -4.01
N LYS A 135 17.41 10.02 -5.05
CA LYS A 135 17.69 9.23 -6.25
C LYS A 135 18.69 8.13 -5.89
N LEU A 136 18.38 6.92 -6.31
CA LEU A 136 19.25 5.77 -6.18
C LEU A 136 20.16 5.68 -7.43
N SER A 137 21.33 5.07 -7.28
CA SER A 137 22.29 4.94 -8.37
C SER A 137 21.83 3.84 -9.34
N SER A 138 21.24 4.24 -10.44
CA SER A 138 20.73 3.35 -11.47
C SER A 138 20.71 4.05 -12.82
N ASP A 139 21.00 3.32 -13.89
CA ASP A 139 20.97 3.83 -15.27
C ASP A 139 19.54 4.08 -15.72
N VAL A 140 18.58 3.32 -15.22
CA VAL A 140 17.15 3.46 -15.56
C VAL A 140 16.42 4.47 -14.66
N GLY A 141 17.08 4.97 -13.63
CA GLY A 141 16.52 5.88 -12.64
C GLY A 141 15.63 5.17 -11.63
N ARG A 142 16.06 5.22 -10.37
CA ARG A 142 15.32 4.70 -9.21
C ARG A 142 15.26 5.75 -8.11
N ILE A 143 14.27 5.65 -7.25
CA ILE A 143 14.06 6.65 -6.20
C ILE A 143 13.60 5.99 -4.90
N LEU A 144 14.15 6.45 -3.79
CA LEU A 144 13.63 6.22 -2.45
C LEU A 144 12.81 7.42 -2.01
N ILE A 145 11.59 7.19 -1.54
CA ILE A 145 10.78 8.20 -0.84
C ILE A 145 10.74 7.80 0.63
N ARG A 146 11.26 8.64 1.50
CA ARG A 146 11.12 8.50 2.96
C ARG A 146 10.08 9.49 3.47
N THR A 147 9.08 8.98 4.16
CA THR A 147 8.04 9.75 4.85
C THR A 147 8.15 9.49 6.34
N ASP A 148 8.49 10.51 7.12
CA ASP A 148 8.67 10.42 8.57
C ASP A 148 7.37 10.80 9.28
N PHE A 149 6.91 9.94 10.16
CA PHE A 149 5.80 10.17 11.10
C PHE A 149 6.34 10.43 12.51
N GLU A 150 5.48 10.57 13.51
CA GLU A 150 5.91 10.75 14.90
C GLU A 150 6.67 9.50 15.39
N ASP A 151 6.08 8.31 15.25
CA ASP A 151 6.53 7.08 15.90
C ASP A 151 7.36 6.19 15.00
N PHE A 152 7.32 6.37 13.68
CA PHE A 152 8.04 5.57 12.70
C PHE A 152 8.38 6.34 11.43
N SER A 153 9.21 5.75 10.58
CA SER A 153 9.45 6.21 9.21
C SER A 153 9.01 5.14 8.21
N PHE A 154 8.49 5.56 7.07
CA PHE A 154 8.11 4.69 5.98
C PHE A 154 8.91 5.04 4.73
N MET A 155 9.54 4.05 4.15
CA MET A 155 10.33 4.16 2.93
C MET A 155 9.62 3.41 1.81
N SER A 156 9.44 4.05 0.65
CA SER A 156 8.88 3.47 -0.57
C SER A 156 9.94 3.44 -1.66
N THR A 157 10.15 2.29 -2.28
CA THR A 157 11.15 2.09 -3.34
C THR A 157 10.66 1.17 -4.44
N HIS A 158 11.40 1.13 -5.55
CA HIS A 158 11.35 0.14 -6.61
C HIS A 158 12.78 -0.02 -7.12
N LEU A 159 13.40 -1.18 -6.87
CA LEU A 159 14.80 -1.41 -7.18
C LEU A 159 15.01 -1.78 -8.64
N ASP A 160 16.27 -1.71 -9.09
CA ASP A 160 16.66 -2.02 -10.45
C ASP A 160 16.51 -3.53 -10.77
N LEU A 161 16.44 -3.85 -12.07
CA LEU A 161 16.49 -5.22 -12.57
C LEU A 161 17.90 -5.80 -12.62
N ASP A 162 18.93 -4.95 -12.65
CA ASP A 162 20.33 -5.36 -12.62
C ASP A 162 20.80 -5.64 -11.20
N ASP A 163 21.40 -6.82 -10.96
CA ASP A 163 21.83 -7.28 -9.63
C ASP A 163 22.84 -6.35 -8.96
N LYS A 164 23.77 -5.79 -9.74
CA LYS A 164 24.81 -4.90 -9.20
C LYS A 164 24.21 -3.55 -8.80
N HIS A 165 23.28 -3.02 -9.59
CA HIS A 165 22.58 -1.79 -9.26
C HIS A 165 21.74 -2.01 -8.02
N ARG A 166 20.95 -3.09 -7.93
CA ARG A 166 20.15 -3.44 -6.74
C ARG A 166 21.00 -3.49 -5.46
N MET A 167 22.18 -4.13 -5.54
CA MET A 167 23.08 -4.22 -4.39
C MET A 167 23.53 -2.83 -3.91
N ASN A 168 23.90 -1.93 -4.84
CA ASN A 168 24.28 -0.56 -4.52
C ASN A 168 23.10 0.25 -3.95
N GLU A 169 21.89 0.05 -4.49
CA GLU A 169 20.67 0.69 -4.03
C GLU A 169 20.30 0.21 -2.62
N ALA A 170 20.40 -1.10 -2.36
CA ALA A 170 20.20 -1.66 -1.03
C ALA A 170 21.16 -1.06 0.00
N ALA A 171 22.46 -1.00 -0.34
CA ALA A 171 23.47 -0.39 0.53
C ALA A 171 23.20 1.10 0.80
N ALA A 172 22.78 1.85 -0.23
CA ALA A 172 22.41 3.25 -0.07
C ALA A 172 21.18 3.44 0.83
N ILE A 173 20.18 2.55 0.72
CA ILE A 173 18.98 2.55 1.58
C ILE A 173 19.35 2.23 3.03
N CYS A 174 20.20 1.20 3.28
CA CYS A 174 20.67 0.86 4.62
C CYS A 174 21.44 2.02 5.25
N THR A 175 22.27 2.74 4.47
CA THR A 175 22.98 3.94 4.95
C THR A 175 22.04 5.04 5.44
N GLU A 176 20.79 5.12 4.92
CA GLU A 176 19.81 6.09 5.43
C GLU A 176 19.39 5.82 6.88
N LEU A 177 19.50 4.58 7.37
CA LEU A 177 19.17 4.22 8.76
C LEU A 177 20.05 4.96 9.77
N ASP A 178 21.29 5.29 9.41
CA ASP A 178 22.21 6.05 10.28
C ASP A 178 21.65 7.42 10.69
N TYR A 179 20.75 7.97 9.90
CA TYR A 179 20.14 9.28 10.11
C TYR A 179 18.75 9.22 10.74
N ILE A 180 18.26 8.01 11.08
CA ILE A 180 16.91 7.81 11.61
C ILE A 180 17.01 7.25 13.03
N ARG A 181 16.25 7.82 13.95
CA ARG A 181 16.26 7.44 15.37
C ARG A 181 14.88 6.95 15.81
N LYS A 182 14.24 6.17 14.95
CA LYS A 182 12.92 5.54 15.15
C LYS A 182 12.79 4.29 14.26
N PRO A 183 11.83 3.43 14.50
CA PRO A 183 11.55 2.28 13.66
C PRO A 183 11.32 2.68 12.19
N VAL A 184 11.75 1.84 11.25
CA VAL A 184 11.64 2.09 9.82
C VAL A 184 10.99 0.91 9.12
N PHE A 185 9.98 1.18 8.30
CA PHE A 185 9.43 0.24 7.35
C PHE A 185 9.95 0.58 5.94
N LEU A 186 10.48 -0.40 5.24
CA LEU A 186 10.85 -0.29 3.83
C LEU A 186 9.89 -1.16 3.02
N ALA A 187 9.14 -0.54 2.12
CA ALA A 187 8.12 -1.18 1.31
C ALA A 187 8.37 -0.95 -0.18
N GLY A 188 8.16 -1.96 -0.99
CA GLY A 188 8.30 -1.82 -2.44
C GLY A 188 8.50 -3.13 -3.18
N ASP A 189 8.64 -2.98 -4.49
CA ASP A 189 9.11 -4.00 -5.40
C ASP A 189 10.65 -4.01 -5.35
N MET A 190 11.21 -5.06 -4.76
CA MET A 190 12.66 -5.19 -4.60
C MET A 190 13.34 -5.77 -5.84
N ASN A 191 12.57 -6.24 -6.83
CA ASN A 191 13.09 -7.00 -7.99
C ASN A 191 14.07 -8.10 -7.58
N ASP A 192 13.96 -8.55 -6.34
CA ASP A 192 14.80 -9.55 -5.70
C ASP A 192 13.98 -10.37 -4.69
N SER A 193 14.48 -11.53 -4.33
CA SER A 193 13.80 -12.42 -3.40
C SER A 193 14.77 -12.99 -2.36
N HIS A 194 14.29 -13.08 -1.12
CA HIS A 194 15.00 -13.77 -0.04
C HIS A 194 15.26 -15.26 -0.36
N ARG A 195 14.57 -15.81 -1.36
CA ARG A 195 14.73 -17.19 -1.84
C ARG A 195 15.77 -17.32 -2.93
N TRP A 196 16.17 -16.22 -3.57
CA TRP A 196 17.18 -16.23 -4.61
C TRP A 196 18.57 -16.09 -4.00
N LYS A 197 19.59 -16.56 -4.73
CA LYS A 197 20.98 -16.42 -4.29
C LYS A 197 21.57 -15.06 -4.69
N ASN A 198 20.78 -13.99 -4.57
CA ASN A 198 21.17 -12.63 -4.93
C ASN A 198 21.70 -11.89 -3.72
N LEU A 199 22.64 -10.96 -3.96
CA LEU A 199 23.34 -10.26 -2.88
C LEU A 199 22.54 -9.07 -2.31
N ALA A 200 21.66 -8.45 -3.11
CA ALA A 200 20.92 -7.26 -2.68
C ALA A 200 20.03 -7.54 -1.47
N PHE A 201 19.32 -8.66 -1.49
CA PHE A 201 18.46 -9.01 -0.38
C PHE A 201 19.22 -9.35 0.90
N SER A 202 20.43 -9.92 0.77
CA SER A 202 21.30 -10.18 1.92
C SER A 202 21.78 -8.90 2.60
N VAL A 203 22.02 -7.82 1.83
CA VAL A 203 22.35 -6.50 2.39
C VAL A 203 21.20 -5.97 3.26
N PHE A 204 19.97 -6.09 2.81
CA PHE A 204 18.83 -5.68 3.63
C PHE A 204 18.71 -6.48 4.92
N LEU A 205 18.97 -7.79 4.89
CA LEU A 205 18.82 -8.65 6.06
C LEU A 205 19.86 -8.42 7.16
N GLU A 206 20.90 -7.60 6.92
CA GLU A 206 21.83 -7.15 7.97
C GLU A 206 21.15 -6.14 8.91
N ASP A 207 20.22 -5.31 8.40
CA ASP A 207 19.59 -4.21 9.14
C ASP A 207 18.07 -4.36 9.30
N PHE A 208 17.42 -5.09 8.39
CA PHE A 208 16.00 -5.30 8.36
C PHE A 208 15.61 -6.75 8.58
N GLN A 209 14.45 -6.97 9.15
CA GLN A 209 13.76 -8.25 9.12
C GLN A 209 12.61 -8.21 8.11
N ILE A 210 12.30 -9.36 7.50
CA ILE A 210 11.10 -9.47 6.65
C ILE A 210 9.88 -9.40 7.58
N PHE A 211 8.99 -8.46 7.30
CA PHE A 211 7.81 -8.22 8.14
C PHE A 211 6.52 -8.61 7.43
N SER A 212 6.52 -8.62 6.10
CA SER A 212 5.40 -9.09 5.30
C SER A 212 5.35 -10.60 5.15
N ASP A 213 4.15 -11.10 4.82
CA ASP A 213 3.95 -12.48 4.36
C ASP A 213 4.83 -12.77 3.14
N THR A 214 5.39 -13.96 3.11
CA THR A 214 6.25 -14.45 2.01
C THR A 214 5.76 -15.78 1.44
N GLU A 215 4.61 -16.28 1.87
CA GLU A 215 4.08 -17.54 1.38
C GLU A 215 3.43 -17.35 0.00
N GLY A 216 4.12 -17.88 -1.02
CA GLY A 216 3.71 -17.80 -2.42
C GLY A 216 4.42 -16.70 -3.20
N ASN A 217 3.78 -16.28 -4.28
CA ASN A 217 4.32 -15.30 -5.23
C ASN A 217 3.60 -13.96 -5.12
N THR A 218 4.34 -12.89 -5.35
CA THR A 218 3.77 -11.56 -5.62
C THR A 218 3.61 -11.28 -7.12
N ILE A 219 4.21 -12.11 -7.99
CA ILE A 219 4.01 -12.08 -9.44
C ILE A 219 3.00 -13.16 -9.85
N PRO A 220 1.84 -12.81 -10.42
CA PRO A 220 0.87 -13.76 -10.94
C PRO A 220 1.43 -14.67 -12.04
N GLY A 221 0.94 -15.91 -12.09
CA GLY A 221 1.26 -16.85 -13.18
C GLY A 221 2.67 -17.46 -13.14
N ARG A 222 3.46 -17.20 -12.09
CA ARG A 222 4.75 -17.85 -11.85
C ARG A 222 4.58 -19.16 -11.11
N GLU A 223 5.56 -20.06 -11.27
CA GLU A 223 5.64 -21.29 -10.47
C GLU A 223 5.60 -20.93 -8.98
N GLU A 224 4.86 -21.70 -8.19
CA GLU A 224 4.61 -21.39 -6.79
C GLU A 224 5.91 -21.23 -6.01
N ASN A 225 5.95 -20.21 -5.15
CA ASN A 225 7.10 -19.83 -4.29
C ASN A 225 8.39 -19.43 -5.04
N THR A 226 8.32 -19.05 -6.32
CA THR A 226 9.51 -18.65 -7.10
C THR A 226 9.66 -17.15 -7.27
N ALA A 227 8.60 -16.36 -7.12
CA ALA A 227 8.56 -14.94 -7.45
C ALA A 227 7.83 -14.09 -6.39
N CYS A 228 8.33 -14.15 -5.14
CA CYS A 228 7.99 -13.17 -4.11
C CYS A 228 9.07 -12.07 -4.16
N ILE A 229 8.74 -10.90 -4.68
CA ILE A 229 9.67 -9.78 -4.87
C ILE A 229 9.16 -8.45 -4.29
N ASP A 230 7.90 -8.40 -3.86
CA ASP A 230 7.31 -7.26 -3.17
C ASP A 230 7.30 -7.52 -1.68
N TYR A 231 7.85 -6.59 -0.90
CA TYR A 231 8.06 -6.76 0.53
C TYR A 231 7.71 -5.52 1.33
N ILE A 232 7.42 -5.75 2.62
CA ILE A 232 7.53 -4.77 3.68
C ILE A 232 8.55 -5.31 4.68
N LEU A 233 9.70 -4.63 4.75
CA LEU A 233 10.79 -4.93 5.65
C LEU A 233 10.73 -3.99 6.85
N PHE A 234 11.25 -4.41 8.00
CA PHE A 234 11.20 -3.67 9.24
C PHE A 234 12.56 -3.59 9.93
N HIS A 235 13.02 -2.36 10.20
CA HIS A 235 14.15 -2.07 11.08
C HIS A 235 13.63 -1.65 12.45
N ASP A 236 13.85 -2.48 13.47
CA ASP A 236 13.37 -2.24 14.83
C ASP A 236 14.34 -1.41 15.65
N TYR A 237 14.24 -0.09 15.56
CA TYR A 237 15.09 0.79 16.34
C TYR A 237 14.76 0.70 17.84
N LYS A 238 15.75 0.28 18.64
CA LYS A 238 15.69 0.20 20.12
C LYS A 238 14.57 -0.67 20.68
N ASN A 239 14.21 -1.76 20.02
CA ASN A 239 13.13 -2.63 20.45
C ASN A 239 11.82 -1.84 20.71
N SER A 240 11.30 -1.24 19.67
CA SER A 240 10.14 -0.35 19.69
C SER A 240 8.86 -0.96 20.26
N GLY A 241 8.77 -2.28 20.28
CA GLY A 241 7.59 -3.01 20.68
C GLY A 241 6.47 -2.98 19.62
N ILE A 242 6.76 -2.53 18.40
CA ILE A 242 5.82 -2.63 17.27
C ILE A 242 5.58 -4.09 16.94
N GLN A 243 4.30 -4.45 16.80
CA GLN A 243 3.87 -5.81 16.53
C GLN A 243 3.31 -5.91 15.12
N ASN A 244 3.66 -7.00 14.42
CA ASN A 244 2.94 -7.46 13.24
C ASN A 244 1.70 -8.22 13.72
N ILE A 245 0.53 -7.73 13.38
CA ILE A 245 -0.75 -8.32 13.77
C ILE A 245 -1.23 -9.30 12.71
N GLU A 246 -1.07 -8.89 11.44
CA GLU A 246 -1.52 -9.66 10.29
C GLU A 246 -0.76 -9.20 9.04
N SER A 247 -0.46 -10.13 8.13
CA SER A 247 0.12 -9.81 6.84
C SER A 247 -0.37 -10.77 5.76
N HIS A 248 -0.59 -10.25 4.54
CA HIS A 248 -1.03 -11.04 3.40
C HIS A 248 -0.45 -10.58 2.08
N ILE A 249 -0.19 -11.55 1.19
CA ILE A 249 -0.15 -11.35 -0.25
C ILE A 249 -1.58 -11.51 -0.75
N VAL A 250 -2.19 -10.41 -1.21
CA VAL A 250 -3.63 -10.39 -1.57
C VAL A 250 -3.80 -10.83 -3.02
N ARG A 251 -4.32 -12.04 -3.23
CA ARG A 251 -4.55 -12.59 -4.59
C ARG A 251 -5.96 -12.34 -5.09
N THR A 252 -6.91 -12.37 -4.19
CA THR A 252 -8.34 -12.14 -4.50
C THR A 252 -8.94 -11.24 -3.45
N ILE A 253 -9.94 -10.45 -3.82
CA ILE A 253 -10.70 -9.62 -2.88
C ILE A 253 -12.18 -9.61 -3.27
N THR A 254 -13.06 -9.56 -2.30
CA THR A 254 -14.50 -9.42 -2.55
C THR A 254 -14.92 -7.97 -2.40
N ILE A 255 -15.49 -7.39 -3.45
CA ILE A 255 -16.02 -6.03 -3.50
C ILE A 255 -17.48 -6.13 -3.97
N ASP A 256 -18.39 -5.56 -3.21
CA ASP A 256 -19.85 -5.58 -3.50
C ASP A 256 -20.39 -7.00 -3.81
N GLY A 257 -19.87 -8.00 -3.08
CA GLY A 257 -20.27 -9.41 -3.24
C GLY A 257 -19.65 -10.12 -4.46
N GLN A 258 -18.79 -9.45 -5.22
CA GLN A 258 -18.07 -10.03 -6.35
C GLN A 258 -16.61 -10.28 -5.99
N THR A 259 -16.12 -11.49 -6.21
CA THR A 259 -14.69 -11.81 -6.04
C THR A 259 -13.91 -11.35 -7.27
N VAL A 260 -12.91 -10.52 -7.06
CA VAL A 260 -11.99 -10.00 -8.07
C VAL A 260 -10.66 -10.72 -7.90
N ASP A 261 -10.16 -11.31 -8.99
CA ASP A 261 -8.80 -11.85 -9.07
C ASP A 261 -7.83 -10.71 -9.40
N LEU A 262 -6.87 -10.44 -8.52
CA LEU A 262 -6.00 -9.28 -8.66
C LEU A 262 -4.93 -9.42 -9.75
N LYS A 263 -4.74 -10.64 -10.32
CA LYS A 263 -3.95 -10.83 -11.55
C LYS A 263 -4.51 -10.05 -12.75
N ASP A 264 -5.81 -9.69 -12.71
CA ASP A 264 -6.47 -8.92 -13.77
C ASP A 264 -6.34 -7.39 -13.55
N ILE A 265 -5.75 -6.97 -12.42
CA ILE A 265 -5.59 -5.57 -12.02
C ILE A 265 -4.17 -5.06 -12.24
N SER A 266 -3.17 -5.86 -11.86
CA SER A 266 -1.75 -5.61 -12.06
C SER A 266 -1.02 -6.92 -12.33
N ASP A 267 0.19 -6.88 -12.88
CA ASP A 267 1.09 -8.02 -12.97
C ASP A 267 1.83 -8.31 -11.65
N HIS A 268 1.48 -7.57 -10.59
CA HIS A 268 1.86 -7.84 -9.21
C HIS A 268 0.62 -8.02 -8.33
N TYR A 269 0.79 -8.75 -7.22
CA TYR A 269 -0.18 -8.78 -6.12
C TYR A 269 0.22 -7.77 -5.04
N PRO A 270 -0.73 -7.03 -4.44
CA PRO A 270 -0.44 -6.16 -3.31
C PRO A 270 -0.06 -6.98 -2.07
N VAL A 271 0.85 -6.42 -1.28
CA VAL A 271 1.27 -6.99 0.00
C VAL A 271 0.98 -5.98 1.10
N TYR A 272 0.30 -6.41 2.17
CA TYR A 272 0.08 -5.54 3.32
C TYR A 272 0.55 -6.16 4.63
N VAL A 273 0.78 -5.29 5.60
CA VAL A 273 1.04 -5.62 7.00
C VAL A 273 0.20 -4.70 7.88
N ASP A 274 -0.54 -5.28 8.81
CA ASP A 274 -1.21 -4.58 9.89
C ASP A 274 -0.28 -4.51 11.10
N ILE A 275 0.08 -3.31 11.50
CA ILE A 275 0.98 -3.08 12.62
C ILE A 275 0.25 -2.45 13.80
N LYS A 276 0.68 -2.81 15.01
CA LYS A 276 0.25 -2.16 16.25
C LYS A 276 1.44 -1.45 16.88
N ILE A 277 1.30 -0.14 17.09
CA ILE A 277 2.31 0.70 17.72
C ILE A 277 1.93 0.92 19.17
N PRO A 278 2.80 0.62 20.17
CA PRO A 278 2.51 0.85 21.57
C PRO A 278 2.14 2.30 21.85
N GLY A 279 1.04 2.53 22.56
CA GLY A 279 0.57 3.87 22.93
C GLY A 279 -0.23 4.64 21.88
N MET A 280 -0.31 4.17 20.64
CA MET A 280 -0.97 4.90 19.54
C MET A 280 -2.49 4.75 19.49
N SER A 281 -3.05 3.70 20.07
CA SER A 281 -4.49 3.37 19.99
C SER A 281 -5.43 4.45 20.52
N ALA A 282 -4.99 5.29 21.47
CA ALA A 282 -5.80 6.39 22.03
C ALA A 282 -5.87 7.63 21.12
N ILE A 283 -4.85 7.84 20.29
CA ILE A 283 -4.75 9.02 19.40
C ILE A 283 -5.59 8.82 18.15
N GLN A 284 -5.64 7.60 17.62
CA GLN A 284 -6.40 7.26 16.40
C GLN A 284 -7.91 7.49 16.57
N GLN A 285 -8.49 7.07 17.70
CA GLN A 285 -9.92 7.26 17.97
C GLN A 285 -10.30 8.73 18.08
N THR A 286 -9.46 9.56 18.70
CA THR A 286 -9.75 10.99 18.87
C THR A 286 -9.65 11.76 17.56
N THR A 287 -8.71 11.41 16.69
CA THR A 287 -8.52 12.10 15.40
C THR A 287 -9.56 11.68 14.36
N LYS A 288 -9.96 10.42 14.33
CA LYS A 288 -11.02 9.90 13.45
C LYS A 288 -12.38 10.52 13.81
N ASN A 289 -12.70 10.62 15.11
CA ASN A 289 -13.94 11.22 15.60
C ASN A 289 -14.02 12.75 15.42
N ASN A 290 -12.90 13.43 15.19
CA ASN A 290 -12.87 14.87 14.93
C ASN A 290 -12.92 15.22 13.43
N LEU A 291 -12.87 14.22 12.52
CA LEU A 291 -12.94 14.37 11.07
C LEU A 291 -14.26 13.89 10.48
N GLU A 292 -15.10 13.21 11.27
CA GLU A 292 -16.51 12.91 11.01
C GLU A 292 -17.42 14.02 11.56
#